data_e3c9611d3307964354dc2615bcf0b51b
#
_entry.id   e3c9611d3307964354dc2615bcf0b51b
#
_cell.length_a   1.000
_cell.length_b   1.000
_cell.length_c   1.000
_cell.angle_alpha   90.00
_cell.angle_beta   90.00
_cell.angle_gamma   90.00
#
_symmetry.space_group_name_H-M   'P 1'
#
loop_
_entity.id
_entity.type
_entity.pdbx_description
1 polymer ?
#
loop_
_entity_poly.entity_id
_entity_poly.type
_entity_poly.pdbx_seq_one_letter_code
_entity_poly.pdbx_strand_id
1 'polypeptide(L)'
;MSESAQAVVVNIPDEVVTQSRVRYFELPLGAGTMALITLDNGKDHTRPSTFGPAGLASLNTALDEIAARTDIAAVGITGKPFIFAVGADLSAMSMVNDPRIIAAFGNLGHDVMRRFGEF
;
A
#
# COMPACT_ATOMS: atom_id res chain seq x y z
N MET A 1 6.06 -18.12 -3.67
CA MET A 1 6.72 -16.96 -4.29
C MET A 1 7.88 -17.44 -5.12
N SER A 2 8.01 -16.98 -6.28
CA SER A 2 9.06 -17.44 -7.16
C SER A 2 10.24 -16.47 -7.19
N GLU A 3 11.40 -17.00 -7.49
CA GLU A 3 12.60 -16.19 -7.69
C GLU A 3 12.40 -15.17 -8.81
N SER A 4 11.63 -15.54 -9.82
CA SER A 4 11.39 -14.65 -10.95
C SER A 4 10.67 -13.37 -10.55
N ALA A 5 9.83 -13.41 -9.52
CA ALA A 5 9.16 -12.22 -9.04
C ALA A 5 10.14 -11.21 -8.45
N GLN A 6 11.28 -11.69 -7.95
CA GLN A 6 12.33 -10.84 -7.40
C GLN A 6 13.29 -10.33 -8.46
N ALA A 7 13.31 -10.97 -9.62
CA ALA A 7 14.24 -10.61 -10.68
C ALA A 7 13.86 -9.30 -11.36
N VAL A 8 12.59 -8.88 -11.26
CA VAL A 8 12.13 -7.65 -11.87
C VAL A 8 11.91 -6.62 -10.77
N VAL A 9 12.80 -5.65 -10.72
CA VAL A 9 12.69 -4.54 -9.77
C VAL A 9 11.85 -3.46 -10.43
N VAL A 10 10.72 -3.14 -9.82
CA VAL A 10 9.86 -2.06 -10.30
C VAL A 10 10.26 -0.79 -9.58
N ASN A 11 10.84 0.14 -10.32
CA ASN A 11 11.29 1.41 -9.80
C ASN A 11 10.93 2.49 -10.79
N ILE A 12 10.17 3.48 -10.33
CA ILE A 12 9.71 4.58 -11.18
C ILE A 12 10.31 5.87 -10.66
N PRO A 13 11.09 6.59 -11.50
CA PRO A 13 11.68 7.86 -11.08
C PRO A 13 10.59 8.87 -10.74
N ASP A 14 10.89 9.68 -9.74
CA ASP A 14 10.03 10.80 -9.32
C ASP A 14 8.63 10.38 -8.86
N GLU A 15 8.49 9.14 -8.42
CA GLU A 15 7.24 8.68 -7.83
C GLU A 15 6.92 9.52 -6.58
N VAL A 16 5.69 10.03 -6.51
CA VAL A 16 5.19 10.62 -5.26
C VAL A 16 4.68 9.47 -4.41
N VAL A 17 5.51 9.04 -3.47
CA VAL A 17 5.27 7.81 -2.71
C VAL A 17 4.17 8.01 -1.69
N THR A 18 3.16 7.16 -1.76
CA THR A 18 2.13 7.11 -0.72
C THR A 18 2.65 6.23 0.41
N GLN A 19 2.89 6.85 1.57
CA GLN A 19 3.29 6.14 2.77
C GLN A 19 2.09 5.49 3.41
N SER A 20 2.26 4.25 3.87
CA SER A 20 1.25 3.56 4.66
C SER A 20 1.67 3.65 6.12
N ARG A 21 0.96 4.46 6.90
CA ARG A 21 1.28 4.71 8.29
C ARG A 21 0.32 3.92 9.17
N VAL A 22 0.86 3.12 10.07
CA VAL A 22 0.05 2.24 10.90
C VAL A 22 -0.11 2.84 12.28
N ARG A 23 -1.34 2.87 12.76
CA ARG A 23 -1.64 3.22 14.16
C ARG A 23 -2.49 2.10 14.75
N TYR A 24 -2.42 1.95 16.07
CA TYR A 24 -3.11 0.88 16.76
C TYR A 24 -4.08 1.47 17.78
N PHE A 25 -5.28 0.93 17.84
CA PHE A 25 -6.32 1.36 18.75
C PHE A 25 -6.88 0.16 19.48
N GLU A 26 -7.03 0.29 20.80
CA GLU A 26 -7.69 -0.72 21.57
C GLU A 26 -9.19 -0.64 21.32
N LEU A 27 -9.78 -1.77 20.94
CA LEU A 27 -11.21 -1.85 20.70
C LEU A 27 -11.96 -1.97 22.02
N PRO A 28 -13.23 -1.45 22.07
CA PRO A 28 -14.00 -1.50 23.30
C PRO A 28 -14.32 -2.93 23.74
N LEU A 29 -14.58 -3.10 25.04
CA LEU A 29 -15.06 -4.34 25.64
C LEU A 29 -14.09 -5.52 25.47
N GLY A 30 -12.80 -5.25 25.40
CA GLY A 30 -11.81 -6.30 25.28
C GLY A 30 -11.81 -7.04 23.94
N ALA A 31 -12.30 -6.40 22.88
CA ALA A 31 -12.43 -7.03 21.58
C ALA A 31 -11.09 -7.17 20.83
N GLY A 32 -10.00 -6.63 21.37
CA GLY A 32 -8.69 -6.71 20.75
C GLY A 32 -8.22 -5.36 20.24
N THR A 33 -7.25 -5.39 19.33
CA THR A 33 -6.64 -4.18 18.78
C THR A 33 -6.98 -4.04 17.31
N MET A 34 -7.30 -2.81 16.91
CA MET A 34 -7.45 -2.46 15.51
C MET A 34 -6.17 -1.83 15.00
N ALA A 35 -5.68 -2.31 13.86
CA ALA A 35 -4.62 -1.64 13.12
C ALA A 35 -5.26 -0.77 12.05
N LEU A 36 -4.94 0.53 12.06
CA LEU A 36 -5.45 1.46 11.07
C LEU A 36 -4.30 1.96 10.20
N ILE A 37 -4.39 1.68 8.91
CA ILE A 37 -3.41 2.14 7.93
C ILE A 37 -3.92 3.46 7.35
N THR A 38 -3.10 4.51 7.47
CA THR A 38 -3.41 5.80 6.85
C THR A 38 -2.51 5.97 5.64
N LEU A 39 -3.13 6.19 4.47
CA LEU A 39 -2.41 6.43 3.23
C LEU A 39 -2.12 7.93 3.11
N ASP A 40 -0.84 8.27 2.99
CA ASP A 40 -0.41 9.67 2.99
C ASP A 40 0.75 9.85 2.01
N ASN A 41 0.53 10.67 0.98
CA ASN A 41 1.56 10.98 0.00
C ASN A 41 2.35 12.26 0.34
N GLY A 42 2.11 12.84 1.51
CA GLY A 42 2.79 14.05 1.94
C GLY A 42 2.26 15.34 1.31
N LYS A 43 1.21 15.24 0.50
CA LYS A 43 0.58 16.39 -0.14
C LYS A 43 -0.76 16.67 0.53
N ASP A 44 -1.37 17.82 0.21
CA ASP A 44 -2.66 18.15 0.78
C ASP A 44 -3.81 17.40 0.05
N HIS A 45 -5.06 17.74 0.42
CA HIS A 45 -6.23 17.04 -0.11
C HIS A 45 -6.47 17.28 -1.60
N THR A 46 -5.85 18.30 -2.19
CA THR A 46 -6.01 18.57 -3.62
C THR A 46 -5.20 17.60 -4.48
N ARG A 47 -4.30 16.84 -3.86
CA ARG A 47 -3.51 15.85 -4.57
C ARG A 47 -3.74 14.47 -3.96
N PRO A 48 -4.66 13.69 -4.55
CA PRO A 48 -5.01 12.37 -4.03
C PRO A 48 -3.81 11.42 -4.00
N SER A 49 -3.80 10.54 -3.02
CA SER A 49 -2.81 9.47 -2.97
C SER A 49 -3.09 8.46 -4.06
N THR A 50 -2.04 8.02 -4.73
CA THR A 50 -2.08 6.96 -5.74
C THR A 50 -1.03 5.92 -5.40
N PHE A 51 -1.17 4.73 -5.99
CA PHE A 51 -0.24 3.64 -5.74
C PHE A 51 0.74 3.50 -6.90
N GLY A 52 1.99 3.85 -6.66
CA GLY A 52 3.11 3.44 -7.48
C GLY A 52 3.81 2.25 -6.83
N PRO A 53 4.93 1.79 -7.41
CA PRO A 53 5.65 0.63 -6.85
C PRO A 53 6.14 0.84 -5.42
N ALA A 54 6.69 2.01 -5.11
CA ALA A 54 7.17 2.29 -3.76
C ALA A 54 6.01 2.45 -2.78
N GLY A 55 4.87 3.00 -3.23
CA GLY A 55 3.68 3.07 -2.41
C GLY A 55 3.14 1.69 -2.07
N LEU A 56 3.13 0.78 -3.04
CA LEU A 56 2.73 -0.61 -2.79
C LEU A 56 3.70 -1.31 -1.85
N ALA A 57 5.00 -1.05 -2.00
CA ALA A 57 6.00 -1.60 -1.08
C ALA A 57 5.78 -1.09 0.33
N SER A 58 5.44 0.19 0.50
CA SER A 58 5.14 0.76 1.80
C SER A 58 3.93 0.08 2.43
N LEU A 59 2.87 -0.16 1.65
CA LEU A 59 1.70 -0.87 2.15
C LEU A 59 2.06 -2.30 2.54
N ASN A 60 2.86 -2.98 1.75
CA ASN A 60 3.28 -4.34 2.06
C ASN A 60 4.10 -4.39 3.36
N THR A 61 4.97 -3.41 3.58
CA THR A 61 5.72 -3.29 4.83
C THR A 61 4.79 -3.07 6.02
N ALA A 62 3.77 -2.25 5.86
CA ALA A 62 2.76 -2.04 6.89
C ALA A 62 2.04 -3.35 7.22
N LEU A 63 1.70 -4.14 6.21
CA LEU A 63 1.06 -5.44 6.41
C LEU A 63 1.99 -6.42 7.11
N ASP A 64 3.31 -6.37 6.82
CA ASP A 64 4.30 -7.17 7.55
C ASP A 64 4.29 -6.83 9.04
N GLU A 65 4.27 -5.54 9.35
CA GLU A 65 4.24 -5.08 10.74
C GLU A 65 2.99 -5.59 11.46
N ILE A 66 1.84 -5.48 10.81
CA ILE A 66 0.56 -5.93 11.39
C ILE A 66 0.56 -7.44 11.58
N ALA A 67 1.06 -8.17 10.59
CA ALA A 67 1.08 -9.64 10.64
C ALA A 67 1.97 -10.18 11.76
N ALA A 68 2.96 -9.39 12.20
CA ALA A 68 3.84 -9.79 13.29
C ALA A 68 3.17 -9.71 14.67
N ARG A 69 2.01 -9.07 14.78
CA ARG A 69 1.29 -8.93 16.03
C ARG A 69 0.25 -10.05 16.17
N THR A 70 -0.01 -10.45 17.40
CA THR A 70 -0.97 -11.53 17.69
C THR A 70 -2.29 -11.00 18.24
N ASP A 71 -2.39 -9.70 18.49
CA ASP A 71 -3.55 -9.08 19.14
C ASP A 71 -4.50 -8.38 18.18
N ILE A 72 -4.26 -8.48 16.87
CA ILE A 72 -5.02 -7.73 15.89
C ILE A 72 -6.37 -8.41 15.62
N ALA A 73 -7.44 -7.70 15.92
CA ALA A 73 -8.82 -8.16 15.68
C ALA A 73 -9.43 -7.54 14.41
N ALA A 74 -8.90 -6.42 13.96
CA ALA A 74 -9.41 -5.74 12.76
C ALA A 74 -8.31 -4.94 12.11
N VAL A 75 -8.36 -4.83 10.78
CA VAL A 75 -7.46 -3.98 10.00
C VAL A 75 -8.32 -3.04 9.18
N GLY A 76 -8.04 -1.74 9.31
CA GLY A 76 -8.72 -0.72 8.53
C GLY A 76 -7.73 0.07 7.67
N ILE A 77 -8.25 0.71 6.65
CA ILE A 77 -7.46 1.58 5.79
C ILE A 77 -8.22 2.87 5.56
N THR A 78 -7.53 3.98 5.63
CA THR A 78 -8.11 5.29 5.43
C THR A 78 -7.12 6.20 4.71
N GLY A 79 -7.59 7.38 4.33
CA GLY A 79 -6.76 8.36 3.65
C GLY A 79 -6.49 9.59 4.51
N LYS A 80 -5.97 10.61 3.87
CA LYS A 80 -5.80 11.93 4.45
C LYS A 80 -7.18 12.57 4.69
N PRO A 81 -7.26 13.63 5.51
CA PRO A 81 -8.52 14.35 5.66
C PRO A 81 -9.11 14.73 4.29
N PHE A 82 -10.39 14.49 4.14
CA PHE A 82 -11.22 14.85 2.97
C PHE A 82 -11.02 14.01 1.72
N ILE A 83 -10.01 13.13 1.67
CA ILE A 83 -9.76 12.34 0.46
C ILE A 83 -9.14 10.99 0.81
N PHE A 84 -9.62 9.96 0.14
CA PHE A 84 -9.03 8.63 0.23
C PHE A 84 -7.96 8.47 -0.86
N ALA A 85 -7.79 7.31 -1.44
CA ALA A 85 -6.86 7.07 -2.53
C ALA A 85 -7.62 6.88 -3.84
N VAL A 86 -6.95 7.11 -4.96
CA VAL A 86 -7.58 7.04 -6.28
C VAL A 86 -6.91 6.04 -7.22
N GLY A 87 -6.37 4.95 -6.68
CA GLY A 87 -5.89 3.85 -7.50
C GLY A 87 -4.44 3.97 -7.93
N ALA A 88 -4.13 3.39 -9.09
CA ALA A 88 -2.76 3.33 -9.57
C ALA A 88 -2.25 4.70 -10.03
N ASP A 89 -0.93 4.89 -9.94
CA ASP A 89 -0.29 6.10 -10.40
C ASP A 89 -0.13 6.06 -11.92
N LEU A 90 -1.05 6.71 -12.63
CA LEU A 90 -1.05 6.70 -14.08
C LEU A 90 0.11 7.49 -14.67
N SER A 91 0.58 8.54 -13.98
CA SER A 91 1.72 9.30 -14.47
C SER A 91 3.00 8.47 -14.41
N ALA A 92 3.12 7.62 -13.40
CA ALA A 92 4.24 6.69 -13.32
C ALA A 92 4.19 5.68 -14.47
N MET A 93 3.01 5.17 -14.80
CA MET A 93 2.85 4.17 -15.85
C MET A 93 3.20 4.74 -17.23
N SER A 94 2.93 6.01 -17.47
CA SER A 94 3.22 6.63 -18.77
C SER A 94 4.70 6.79 -19.04
N MET A 95 5.54 6.68 -18.00
CA MET A 95 6.99 6.80 -18.13
C MET A 95 7.69 5.46 -18.35
N VAL A 96 6.94 4.37 -18.38
CA VAL A 96 7.48 3.03 -18.50
C VAL A 96 7.03 2.43 -19.83
N ASN A 97 8.01 2.04 -20.65
CA ASN A 97 7.74 1.46 -21.97
C ASN A 97 7.98 -0.05 -22.01
N ASP A 98 8.45 -0.65 -20.94
CA ASP A 98 8.76 -2.08 -20.91
C ASP A 98 7.56 -2.86 -20.39
N PRO A 99 6.95 -3.74 -21.24
CA PRO A 99 5.79 -4.52 -20.83
C PRO A 99 6.06 -5.40 -19.60
N ARG A 100 7.30 -5.84 -19.41
CA ARG A 100 7.63 -6.67 -18.23
C ARG A 100 7.52 -5.87 -16.93
N ILE A 101 7.89 -4.59 -16.96
CA ILE A 101 7.79 -3.73 -15.79
C ILE A 101 6.33 -3.42 -15.51
N ILE A 102 5.54 -3.17 -16.54
CA ILE A 102 4.11 -2.92 -16.38
C ILE A 102 3.41 -4.15 -15.78
N ALA A 103 3.74 -5.34 -16.29
CA ALA A 103 3.19 -6.58 -15.76
C ALA A 103 3.62 -6.83 -14.31
N ALA A 104 4.88 -6.54 -13.98
CA ALA A 104 5.38 -6.70 -12.62
C ALA A 104 4.69 -5.74 -11.66
N PHE A 105 4.44 -4.52 -12.08
CA PHE A 105 3.71 -3.55 -11.28
C PHE A 105 2.26 -4.01 -11.04
N GLY A 106 1.58 -4.50 -12.07
CA GLY A 106 0.23 -5.04 -11.94
C GLY A 106 0.18 -6.23 -10.99
N ASN A 107 1.14 -7.14 -11.10
CA ASN A 107 1.21 -8.31 -10.23
C ASN A 107 1.49 -7.91 -8.79
N LEU A 108 2.39 -6.94 -8.59
CA LEU A 108 2.67 -6.41 -7.24
C LEU A 108 1.40 -5.82 -6.62
N GLY A 109 0.66 -5.02 -7.38
CA GLY A 109 -0.60 -4.46 -6.90
C GLY A 109 -1.60 -5.52 -6.52
N HIS A 110 -1.78 -6.54 -7.38
CA HIS A 110 -2.66 -7.66 -7.08
C HIS A 110 -2.26 -8.40 -5.82
N ASP A 111 -0.97 -8.69 -5.67
CA ASP A 111 -0.49 -9.46 -4.53
C ASP A 111 -0.68 -8.70 -3.22
N VAL A 112 -0.37 -7.40 -3.22
CA VAL A 112 -0.51 -6.57 -2.01
C VAL A 112 -1.98 -6.42 -1.65
N MET A 113 -2.86 -6.17 -2.61
CA MET A 113 -4.29 -6.01 -2.34
C MET A 113 -4.93 -7.32 -1.89
N ARG A 114 -4.53 -8.45 -2.50
CA ARG A 114 -5.00 -9.76 -2.05
C ARG A 114 -4.57 -10.01 -0.61
N ARG A 115 -3.32 -9.72 -0.30
CA ARG A 115 -2.81 -9.90 1.07
C ARG A 115 -3.59 -9.06 2.07
N PHE A 116 -3.87 -7.81 1.72
CA PHE A 116 -4.68 -6.95 2.60
C PHE A 116 -6.06 -7.56 2.84
N GLY A 117 -6.70 -8.09 1.83
CA GLY A 117 -8.03 -8.68 1.94
C GLY A 117 -8.06 -9.98 2.73
N GLU A 118 -6.92 -10.60 2.96
CA GLU A 118 -6.83 -11.86 3.70
C GLU A 118 -6.59 -11.68 5.20
N PHE A 119 -6.47 -10.47 5.67
CA PHE A 119 -6.30 -10.21 7.09
C PHE A 119 -7.59 -10.42 7.87
#